data_437cfb5d41b5fa01c96fb4fbbc914cbb
#
_entry.id   437cfb5d41b5fa01c96fb4fbbc914cbb
#
_cell.length_a   1.000
_cell.length_b   1.000
_cell.length_c   1.000
_cell.angle_alpha   90.00
_cell.angle_beta   90.00
_cell.angle_gamma   90.00
#
_symmetry.space_group_name_H-M   'P 1'
#
loop_
_entity.id
_entity.type
_entity.pdbx_description
1 polymer ?
#
loop_
_entity_poly.entity_id
_entity_poly.type
_entity_poly.pdbx_seq_one_letter_code
_entity_poly.pdbx_strand_id
1 'polypeptide(L)'
;MNYTENTLLTVQNLSVSFESYDAKLKKVIFTAIKNLNLTLEKGNILAIVGSSGSGKSLLAHAIMDILPDNAKTGGTFYYKDEKLTPNRIRELRGKEIAFIPQSIAFLDPLMQVGEQVRGIEGKTVEDLQKKLFKRFR
;
A
#
# COMPACT_ATOMS: atom_id res chain seq x y z
N MET A 1 0.27 10.16 -22.77
CA MET A 1 -0.47 8.92 -22.49
C MET A 1 -1.93 9.30 -22.28
N ASN A 2 -2.84 8.71 -23.03
CA ASN A 2 -4.26 8.97 -22.87
C ASN A 2 -4.73 8.27 -21.60
N TYR A 3 -4.97 9.01 -20.53
CA TYR A 3 -5.70 8.51 -19.38
C TYR A 3 -7.14 8.26 -19.87
N THR A 4 -7.61 7.03 -19.77
CA THR A 4 -9.02 6.74 -20.03
C THR A 4 -9.82 7.18 -18.79
N GLU A 5 -11.04 7.70 -18.97
CA GLU A 5 -11.95 8.11 -17.88
C GLU A 5 -12.16 7.03 -16.79
N ASN A 6 -11.70 5.81 -17.07
CA ASN A 6 -11.85 4.64 -16.22
C ASN A 6 -10.61 4.31 -15.35
N THR A 7 -9.49 5.03 -15.50
CA THR A 7 -8.26 4.74 -14.75
C THR A 7 -8.43 5.13 -13.27
N LEU A 8 -8.11 4.21 -12.36
CA LEU A 8 -8.20 4.43 -10.91
C LEU A 8 -6.81 4.72 -10.30
N LEU A 9 -5.82 3.89 -10.64
CA LEU A 9 -4.45 4.00 -10.11
C LEU A 9 -3.45 3.77 -11.23
N THR A 10 -2.47 4.63 -11.34
CA THR A 10 -1.32 4.46 -12.24
C THR A 10 -0.02 4.59 -11.45
N VAL A 11 0.88 3.64 -11.67
CA VAL A 11 2.25 3.68 -11.18
C VAL A 11 3.18 3.73 -12.37
N GLN A 12 4.10 4.71 -12.38
CA GLN A 12 5.03 4.93 -13.49
C GLN A 12 6.47 4.90 -12.99
N ASN A 13 7.28 4.03 -13.61
CA ASN A 13 8.72 3.91 -13.40
C ASN A 13 9.11 3.71 -11.92
N LEU A 14 8.27 2.98 -11.16
CA LEU A 14 8.55 2.73 -9.75
C LEU A 14 9.85 1.96 -9.59
N SER A 15 10.73 2.53 -8.80
CA SER A 15 11.95 1.88 -8.33
C SER A 15 12.04 2.02 -6.82
N VAL A 16 12.33 0.93 -6.13
CA VAL A 16 12.53 0.91 -4.67
C VAL A 16 13.88 0.28 -4.38
N SER A 17 14.72 1.01 -3.67
CA SER A 17 16.03 0.55 -3.24
C SER A 17 16.23 0.80 -1.75
N PHE A 18 17.04 -0.04 -1.12
CA PHE A 18 17.39 0.05 0.29
C PHE A 18 18.88 0.35 0.45
N GLU A 19 19.18 1.27 1.34
CA GLU A 19 20.54 1.52 1.77
C GLU A 19 20.87 0.61 2.95
N SER A 20 21.98 -0.09 2.86
CA SER A 20 22.54 -0.96 3.91
C SER A 20 24.05 -0.76 4.00
N TYR A 21 24.66 -1.32 5.03
CA TYR A 21 26.12 -1.35 5.20
C TYR A 21 26.59 -2.79 5.23
N ASP A 22 27.67 -3.07 4.51
CA ASP A 22 28.32 -4.37 4.57
C ASP A 22 29.13 -4.56 5.88
N ALA A 23 29.73 -5.74 6.05
CA ALA A 23 30.56 -6.06 7.22
C ALA A 23 31.78 -5.14 7.37
N LYS A 24 32.14 -4.38 6.32
CA LYS A 24 33.25 -3.40 6.32
C LYS A 24 32.75 -1.96 6.44
N LEU A 25 31.48 -1.77 6.85
CA LEU A 25 30.81 -0.48 6.95
C LEU A 25 30.77 0.33 5.64
N LYS A 26 30.88 -0.36 4.49
CA LYS A 26 30.68 0.28 3.21
C LYS A 26 29.19 0.31 2.88
N LYS A 27 28.72 1.44 2.38
CA LYS A 27 27.34 1.61 1.93
C LYS A 27 27.09 0.73 0.71
N VAL A 28 26.04 -0.10 0.80
CA VAL A 28 25.55 -0.97 -0.26
C VAL A 28 24.11 -0.59 -0.57
N ILE A 29 23.76 -0.54 -1.85
CA ILE A 29 22.41 -0.26 -2.31
C ILE A 29 21.84 -1.54 -2.93
N PHE A 30 20.73 -2.00 -2.37
CA PHE A 30 19.98 -3.13 -2.92
C PHE A 30 18.70 -2.61 -3.58
N THR A 31 18.51 -2.88 -4.87
CA THR A 31 17.32 -2.50 -5.61
C THR A 31 16.32 -3.65 -5.63
N ALA A 32 15.21 -3.48 -4.93
CA ALA A 32 14.15 -4.49 -4.78
C ALA A 32 13.09 -4.40 -5.89
N ILE A 33 12.78 -3.18 -6.36
CA ILE A 33 11.88 -2.95 -7.49
C ILE A 33 12.62 -2.05 -8.47
N LYS A 34 12.58 -2.40 -9.76
CA LYS A 34 13.23 -1.64 -10.83
C LYS A 34 12.27 -1.37 -11.96
N ASN A 35 11.97 -0.09 -12.19
CA ASN A 35 11.20 0.42 -13.33
C ASN A 35 9.86 -0.29 -13.53
N LEU A 36 9.08 -0.47 -12.45
CA LEU A 36 7.77 -1.12 -12.50
C LEU A 36 6.71 -0.10 -12.95
N ASN A 37 5.89 -0.54 -13.91
CA ASN A 37 4.74 0.22 -14.38
C ASN A 37 3.50 -0.63 -14.22
N LEU A 38 2.40 -0.05 -13.75
CA LEU A 38 1.10 -0.69 -13.68
C LEU A 38 -0.03 0.32 -13.77
N THR A 39 -1.18 -0.17 -14.23
CA THR A 39 -2.42 0.60 -14.26
C THR A 39 -3.54 -0.28 -13.72
N LEU A 40 -4.39 0.29 -12.87
CA LEU A 40 -5.60 -0.33 -12.36
C LEU A 40 -6.79 0.53 -12.77
N GLU A 41 -7.76 -0.10 -13.40
CA GLU A 41 -9.02 0.54 -13.78
C GLU A 41 -10.09 0.35 -12.71
N LYS A 42 -11.07 1.24 -12.68
CA LYS A 42 -12.23 1.14 -11.79
C LYS A 42 -12.99 -0.16 -12.03
N GLY A 43 -13.37 -0.83 -10.94
CA GLY A 43 -14.12 -2.09 -10.99
C GLY A 43 -13.28 -3.33 -11.29
N ASN A 44 -11.99 -3.18 -11.63
CA ASN A 44 -11.11 -4.30 -11.92
C ASN A 44 -10.34 -4.75 -10.67
N ILE A 45 -9.92 -6.01 -10.68
CA ILE A 45 -9.01 -6.61 -9.70
C ILE A 45 -7.68 -6.86 -10.39
N LEU A 46 -6.61 -6.29 -9.85
CA LEU A 46 -5.24 -6.53 -10.31
C LEU A 46 -4.54 -7.51 -9.36
N ALA A 47 -4.23 -8.71 -9.86
CA ALA A 47 -3.44 -9.69 -9.12
C ALA A 47 -1.95 -9.53 -9.43
N ILE A 48 -1.13 -9.43 -8.37
CA ILE A 48 0.33 -9.36 -8.47
C ILE A 48 0.90 -10.66 -7.94
N VAL A 49 1.48 -11.45 -8.85
CA VAL A 49 2.04 -12.77 -8.54
C VAL A 49 3.56 -12.76 -8.63
N GLY A 50 4.20 -13.63 -7.89
CA GLY A 50 5.66 -13.77 -7.87
C GLY A 50 6.13 -14.56 -6.64
N SER A 51 7.39 -14.99 -6.65
CA SER A 51 8.03 -15.71 -5.55
C SER A 51 8.07 -14.89 -4.26
N SER A 52 8.32 -15.55 -3.13
CA SER A 52 8.60 -14.86 -1.86
C SER A 52 9.82 -13.94 -2.03
N GLY A 53 9.77 -12.74 -1.46
CA GLY A 53 10.86 -11.77 -1.58
C GLY A 53 10.91 -10.97 -2.90
N SER A 54 10.01 -11.21 -3.86
CA SER A 54 10.00 -10.50 -5.16
C SER A 54 9.52 -9.05 -5.11
N GLY A 55 9.26 -8.47 -3.94
CA GLY A 55 8.88 -7.06 -3.81
C GLY A 55 7.37 -6.75 -3.86
N LYS A 56 6.48 -7.76 -3.90
CA LYS A 56 5.02 -7.55 -3.97
C LYS A 56 4.48 -6.64 -2.86
N SER A 57 4.85 -6.92 -1.62
CA SER A 57 4.45 -6.10 -0.47
C SER A 57 5.08 -4.72 -0.50
N LEU A 58 6.31 -4.59 -1.02
CA LEU A 58 6.97 -3.30 -1.18
C LEU A 58 6.24 -2.38 -2.14
N LEU A 59 5.61 -2.92 -3.19
CA LEU A 59 4.78 -2.14 -4.08
C LEU A 59 3.59 -1.51 -3.33
N ALA A 60 2.88 -2.31 -2.53
CA ALA A 60 1.77 -1.81 -1.72
C ALA A 60 2.25 -0.76 -0.70
N HIS A 61 3.38 -1.01 -0.03
CA HIS A 61 3.98 -0.04 0.90
C HIS A 61 4.42 1.25 0.21
N ALA A 62 4.95 1.16 -1.03
CA ALA A 62 5.33 2.33 -1.81
C ALA A 62 4.11 3.18 -2.21
N ILE A 63 3.01 2.54 -2.66
CA ILE A 63 1.76 3.23 -2.99
C ILE A 63 1.18 3.92 -1.75
N MET A 64 1.29 3.26 -0.59
CA MET A 64 0.79 3.79 0.68
C MET A 64 1.76 4.77 1.37
N ASP A 65 2.94 5.00 0.81
CA ASP A 65 3.99 5.84 1.42
C ASP A 65 4.31 5.43 2.87
N ILE A 66 4.48 4.12 3.10
CA ILE A 66 4.81 3.50 4.40
C ILE A 66 6.08 2.65 4.33
N LEU A 67 6.95 2.95 3.39
CA LEU A 67 8.27 2.32 3.34
C LEU A 67 9.14 2.78 4.52
N PRO A 68 10.09 1.95 4.99
CA PRO A 68 11.00 2.34 6.06
C PRO A 68 11.98 3.44 5.60
N ASP A 69 12.55 4.17 6.55
CA ASP A 69 13.40 5.35 6.31
C ASP A 69 14.66 5.08 5.47
N ASN A 70 15.16 3.84 5.49
CA ASN A 70 16.30 3.43 4.67
C ASN A 70 15.94 3.08 3.23
N ALA A 71 14.66 3.18 2.87
CA ALA A 71 14.20 2.98 1.51
C ALA A 71 14.23 4.28 0.71
N LYS A 72 14.66 4.17 -0.55
CA LYS A 72 14.55 5.24 -1.55
C LYS A 72 13.57 4.83 -2.63
N THR A 73 12.61 5.69 -2.89
CA THR A 73 11.56 5.47 -3.90
C THR A 73 11.75 6.44 -5.05
N GLY A 74 11.73 5.92 -6.27
CA GLY A 74 11.64 6.69 -7.52
C GLY A 74 10.34 6.36 -8.24
N GLY A 75 10.00 7.20 -9.23
CA GLY A 75 8.77 7.06 -10.01
C GLY A 75 7.64 7.97 -9.55
N THR A 76 6.46 7.78 -10.14
CA THR A 76 5.30 8.64 -9.89
C THR A 76 4.04 7.79 -9.75
N PHE A 77 3.16 8.19 -8.85
CA PHE A 77 1.86 7.58 -8.63
C PHE A 77 0.75 8.57 -8.97
N TYR A 78 -0.33 8.08 -9.58
CA TYR A 78 -1.54 8.86 -9.85
C TYR A 78 -2.76 8.09 -9.35
N TYR A 79 -3.68 8.78 -8.73
CA TYR A 79 -4.97 8.24 -8.29
C TYR A 79 -6.08 9.14 -8.82
N LYS A 80 -6.98 8.55 -9.61
CA LYS A 80 -8.04 9.30 -10.33
C LYS A 80 -7.45 10.49 -11.10
N ASP A 81 -6.36 10.25 -11.84
CA ASP A 81 -5.60 11.21 -12.65
C ASP A 81 -4.88 12.33 -11.85
N GLU A 82 -5.04 12.36 -10.53
CA GLU A 82 -4.35 13.28 -9.65
C GLU A 82 -3.02 12.67 -9.16
N LYS A 83 -1.94 13.44 -9.25
CA LYS A 83 -0.63 12.99 -8.76
C LYS A 83 -0.66 12.79 -7.24
N LEU A 84 -0.27 11.59 -6.79
CA LEU A 84 -0.15 11.28 -5.38
C LEU A 84 1.12 11.89 -4.80
N THR A 85 0.95 12.91 -3.98
CA THR A 85 1.99 13.43 -3.10
C THR A 85 1.89 12.76 -1.71
N PRO A 86 2.94 12.80 -0.86
CA PRO A 86 2.85 12.26 0.50
C PRO A 86 1.68 12.82 1.30
N ASN A 87 1.38 14.11 1.17
CA ASN A 87 0.23 14.74 1.84
C ASN A 87 -1.09 14.17 1.31
N ARG A 88 -1.22 14.05 -0.03
CA ARG A 88 -2.43 13.52 -0.64
C ARG A 88 -2.69 12.05 -0.24
N ILE A 89 -1.64 11.23 -0.19
CA ILE A 89 -1.75 9.85 0.28
C ILE A 89 -2.25 9.79 1.73
N ARG A 90 -1.76 10.65 2.63
CA ARG A 90 -2.22 10.69 4.02
C ARG A 90 -3.71 11.00 4.13
N GLU A 91 -4.24 11.89 3.30
CA GLU A 91 -5.67 12.21 3.25
C GLU A 91 -6.53 11.05 2.77
N LEU A 92 -6.01 10.26 1.82
CA LEU A 92 -6.73 9.15 1.20
C LEU A 92 -6.70 7.86 2.06
N ARG A 93 -5.69 7.70 2.91
CA ARG A 93 -5.54 6.52 3.77
C ARG A 93 -6.75 6.35 4.69
N GLY A 94 -7.31 5.14 4.70
CA GLY A 94 -8.46 4.78 5.51
C GLY A 94 -9.79 5.37 5.03
N LYS A 95 -9.80 6.24 4.02
CA LYS A 95 -11.02 6.82 3.44
C LYS A 95 -11.31 6.24 2.05
N GLU A 96 -10.37 6.42 1.13
CA GLU A 96 -10.52 5.95 -0.26
C GLU A 96 -9.58 4.79 -0.58
N ILE A 97 -8.42 4.73 0.09
CA ILE A 97 -7.43 3.66 -0.07
C ILE A 97 -7.20 3.00 1.28
N ALA A 98 -7.42 1.70 1.35
CA ALA A 98 -7.15 0.88 2.51
C ALA A 98 -6.04 -0.13 2.21
N PHE A 99 -5.20 -0.40 3.20
CA PHE A 99 -4.17 -1.42 3.16
C PHE A 99 -4.51 -2.55 4.14
N ILE A 100 -4.56 -3.78 3.65
CA ILE A 100 -4.77 -4.96 4.48
C ILE A 100 -3.42 -5.70 4.55
N PRO A 101 -2.71 -5.64 5.68
CA PRO A 101 -1.42 -6.30 5.83
C PRO A 101 -1.58 -7.82 5.91
N GLN A 102 -0.55 -8.55 5.48
CA GLN A 102 -0.50 -10.01 5.58
C GLN A 102 -0.35 -10.49 7.03
N SER A 103 0.29 -9.70 7.90
CA SER A 103 0.61 -10.05 9.28
C SER A 103 -0.31 -9.31 10.25
N ILE A 104 -0.73 -10.02 11.30
CA ILE A 104 -1.44 -9.44 12.46
C ILE A 104 -0.52 -8.55 13.32
N ALA A 105 0.79 -8.57 13.10
CA ALA A 105 1.75 -7.73 13.83
C ALA A 105 1.54 -6.22 13.61
N PHE A 106 0.72 -5.82 12.64
CA PHE A 106 0.31 -4.43 12.44
C PHE A 106 -0.83 -3.99 13.37
N LEU A 107 -1.45 -4.93 14.09
CA LEU A 107 -2.42 -4.60 15.11
C LEU A 107 -1.71 -4.18 16.40
N ASP A 108 -2.25 -3.18 17.07
CA ASP A 108 -1.77 -2.78 18.40
C ASP A 108 -2.11 -3.88 19.43
N PRO A 109 -1.12 -4.50 20.08
CA PRO A 109 -1.36 -5.57 21.04
C PRO A 109 -2.06 -5.09 22.32
N LEU A 110 -2.06 -3.78 22.59
CA LEU A 110 -2.69 -3.18 23.78
C LEU A 110 -4.14 -2.75 23.55
N MET A 111 -4.60 -2.76 22.30
CA MET A 111 -5.93 -2.35 21.91
C MET A 111 -6.79 -3.55 21.52
N GLN A 112 -8.07 -3.55 21.90
CA GLN A 112 -8.98 -4.61 21.48
C GLN A 112 -9.12 -4.67 19.96
N VAL A 113 -9.05 -5.86 19.37
CA VAL A 113 -9.14 -6.06 17.91
C VAL A 113 -10.43 -5.46 17.33
N GLY A 114 -11.55 -5.61 18.05
CA GLY A 114 -12.83 -5.04 17.64
C GLY A 114 -12.80 -3.51 17.52
N GLU A 115 -12.06 -2.81 18.35
CA GLU A 115 -11.91 -1.35 18.31
C GLU A 115 -11.01 -0.94 17.14
N GLN A 116 -9.94 -1.67 16.89
CA GLN A 116 -9.05 -1.40 15.76
C GLN A 116 -9.76 -1.58 14.41
N VAL A 117 -10.64 -2.58 14.30
CA VAL A 117 -11.41 -2.86 13.06
C VAL A 117 -12.55 -1.86 12.88
N ARG A 118 -13.13 -1.35 13.97
CA ARG A 118 -14.18 -0.33 13.90
C ARG A 118 -13.66 1.01 13.37
N GLY A 119 -12.39 1.32 13.59
CA GLY A 119 -11.83 2.62 13.25
C GLY A 119 -12.45 3.77 14.07
N ILE A 120 -12.21 5.00 13.62
CA ILE A 120 -12.62 6.21 14.34
C ILE A 120 -14.09 6.59 14.03
N GLU A 121 -14.76 5.98 13.06
CA GLU A 121 -16.09 6.34 12.59
C GLU A 121 -17.19 5.33 12.99
N GLY A 122 -17.99 5.74 13.94
CA GLY A 122 -19.39 5.53 14.28
C GLY A 122 -20.10 4.17 14.05
N LYS A 123 -21.35 4.13 14.55
CA LYS A 123 -22.27 2.95 14.59
C LYS A 123 -22.49 2.22 13.26
N THR A 124 -22.36 2.86 12.12
CA THR A 124 -22.54 2.24 10.78
C THR A 124 -21.49 1.16 10.49
N VAL A 125 -20.29 1.32 11.04
CA VAL A 125 -19.20 0.35 10.90
C VAL A 125 -19.47 -0.90 11.75
N GLU A 126 -20.11 -0.77 12.92
CA GLU A 126 -20.51 -1.93 13.75
C GLU A 126 -21.49 -2.85 13.02
N ASP A 127 -22.46 -2.30 12.29
CA ASP A 127 -23.45 -3.08 11.56
C ASP A 127 -22.83 -3.79 10.35
N LEU A 128 -21.92 -3.14 9.65
CA LEU A 128 -21.14 -3.74 8.58
C LEU A 128 -20.23 -4.85 9.12
N GLN A 129 -19.57 -4.63 10.23
CA GLN A 129 -18.72 -5.60 10.90
C GLN A 129 -19.51 -6.83 11.34
N LYS A 130 -20.66 -6.66 11.97
CA LYS A 130 -21.56 -7.76 12.37
C LYS A 130 -22.03 -8.58 11.16
N LYS A 131 -22.32 -7.94 10.03
CA LYS A 131 -22.69 -8.61 8.77
C LYS A 131 -21.52 -9.40 8.19
N LEU A 132 -20.31 -8.85 8.18
CA LEU A 132 -19.11 -9.52 7.70
C LEU A 132 -18.79 -10.75 8.56
N PHE A 133 -18.72 -10.62 9.87
CA PHE A 133 -18.42 -11.75 10.76
C PHE A 133 -19.48 -12.87 10.75
N LYS A 134 -20.75 -12.55 10.49
CA LYS A 134 -21.79 -13.58 10.26
C LYS A 134 -21.59 -14.40 8.98
N ARG A 135 -20.89 -13.84 7.99
CA ARG A 135 -20.65 -14.52 6.70
C ARG A 135 -19.49 -15.51 6.73
N PHE A 136 -18.64 -15.43 7.76
CA PHE A 136 -17.46 -16.29 7.94
C PHE A 136 -17.63 -17.33 9.06
N ARG A 137 -18.84 -17.54 9.57
CA ARG A 137 -19.25 -18.67 10.40
C ARG A 137 -20.03 -19.65 9.54
#